data_188c24652c687e06a6276f253c439b17
#
_entry.id   188c24652c687e06a6276f253c439b17
#
_cell.length_a   1.000
_cell.length_b   1.000
_cell.length_c   1.000
_cell.angle_alpha   90.00
_cell.angle_beta   90.00
_cell.angle_gamma   90.00
#
_symmetry.space_group_name_H-M   'P 1'
#
loop_
_entity.id
_entity.type
_entity.pdbx_description
1 polymer ?
#
loop_
_entity_poly.entity_id
_entity_poly.type
_entity_poly.pdbx_seq_one_letter_code
_entity_poly.pdbx_strand_id
1 'polypeptide(L)'
;MKKTTMKTSRVVQRLALLLAILLTLSVGTLAQKAPAPAPRDTLKGALLEGLAARQTLVTLPADGLEEFTDGTLLVDLLRECAAESADGSRTEYDVLNIRMLDPGVQDGQLRIGIEYLTTAEEEQRVVSACREIRAGLKLDGLSDFERVLALYEYVATHFIYDGELQNFSAYDGLQTGKMVCQGYALLLRELLLQENIPCRVVTGYAGGVSHGWNIVELDGKWYSLDVTWDACKDADGAMTWDWFLRGGEKFQQHTRGTGYKEADFSGAHPMSASDYPAARARARVTLNGAAFVTLMVRKGVPVQLHFDVEDRPGAALRVSSSDPSIVTVAEDGTLTALKTGHCVLNVRAASRDIIPATIPVTVVDLTGASDWALETVTEFYLAGFLPAAQCAGMQSPITRGELASLIYPMVTAAPRAALRQLGFSFDDTDEAENGDYMEYLASIGLVSGFGDGSLQPDAAVTREQMAKILCRLAAMYDAIDDTFDAPEHPFTDRANIADWAQGFCDQAYEAGLMQGVGGGSFAPKAKLTREQAICALWRLTQMQAG
;
A
#
# COMPACT_ATOMS: atom_id res chain seq x y z
N MET A 1 -21.29 -32.06 12.77
CA MET A 1 -20.39 -31.39 11.80
C MET A 1 -21.20 -31.06 10.55
N LYS A 2 -21.72 -29.86 10.42
CA LYS A 2 -22.34 -29.38 9.18
C LYS A 2 -21.47 -28.22 8.66
N LYS A 3 -20.78 -28.47 7.54
CA LYS A 3 -20.08 -27.43 6.79
C LYS A 3 -21.11 -26.46 6.21
N THR A 4 -21.13 -25.25 6.71
CA THR A 4 -21.90 -24.16 6.12
C THR A 4 -21.02 -23.52 5.05
N THR A 5 -21.20 -23.93 3.80
CA THR A 5 -20.62 -23.25 2.63
C THR A 5 -21.35 -21.92 2.45
N MET A 6 -20.68 -20.83 2.71
CA MET A 6 -21.13 -19.50 2.31
C MET A 6 -21.32 -19.47 0.79
N LYS A 7 -22.54 -19.27 0.34
CA LYS A 7 -22.85 -18.94 -1.04
C LYS A 7 -22.37 -17.50 -1.30
N THR A 8 -21.17 -17.35 -1.83
CA THR A 8 -20.76 -16.10 -2.46
C THR A 8 -21.76 -15.74 -3.55
N SER A 9 -22.23 -14.49 -3.56
CA SER A 9 -23.19 -13.97 -4.53
C SER A 9 -22.67 -14.21 -5.96
N ARG A 10 -23.55 -14.58 -6.88
CA ARG A 10 -23.22 -14.76 -8.30
C ARG A 10 -22.57 -13.53 -8.94
N VAL A 11 -22.77 -12.36 -8.36
CA VAL A 11 -22.16 -11.09 -8.78
C VAL A 11 -20.67 -11.05 -8.41
N VAL A 12 -20.29 -11.48 -7.19
CA VAL A 12 -18.89 -11.57 -6.75
C VAL A 12 -18.14 -12.63 -7.56
N GLN A 13 -18.80 -13.75 -7.89
CA GLN A 13 -18.20 -14.78 -8.75
C GLN A 13 -18.00 -14.32 -10.20
N ARG A 14 -18.89 -13.46 -10.72
CA ARG A 14 -18.77 -12.92 -12.08
C ARG A 14 -17.75 -11.80 -12.18
N LEU A 15 -17.65 -10.92 -11.18
CA LEU A 15 -16.59 -9.89 -11.07
C LEU A 15 -15.21 -10.52 -10.84
N ALA A 16 -15.13 -11.55 -10.00
CA ALA A 16 -13.90 -12.34 -9.83
C ALA A 16 -13.49 -13.08 -11.09
N LEU A 17 -14.45 -13.47 -11.95
CA LEU A 17 -14.16 -14.11 -13.23
C LEU A 17 -13.59 -13.13 -14.26
N LEU A 18 -14.01 -11.86 -14.25
CA LEU A 18 -13.46 -10.82 -15.14
C LEU A 18 -12.06 -10.35 -14.71
N LEU A 19 -11.84 -10.16 -13.42
CA LEU A 19 -10.49 -9.99 -12.89
C LEU A 19 -9.67 -11.27 -13.10
N ALA A 20 -10.25 -12.46 -12.95
CA ALA A 20 -9.60 -13.73 -13.22
C ALA A 20 -9.35 -13.97 -14.72
N ILE A 21 -10.22 -13.54 -15.61
CA ILE A 21 -10.00 -13.61 -17.08
C ILE A 21 -8.88 -12.65 -17.48
N LEU A 22 -8.72 -11.51 -16.80
CA LEU A 22 -7.53 -10.67 -16.89
C LEU A 22 -6.33 -11.19 -16.06
N LEU A 23 -6.56 -12.04 -15.04
CA LEU A 23 -5.58 -12.45 -14.02
C LEU A 23 -5.05 -13.88 -14.12
N THR A 24 -5.67 -14.83 -14.85
CA THR A 24 -5.34 -16.26 -14.62
C THR A 24 -4.80 -17.03 -15.82
N LEU A 25 -4.14 -16.44 -16.79
CA LEU A 25 -3.59 -17.23 -17.90
C LEU A 25 -2.09 -17.04 -18.12
N SER A 26 -1.34 -17.73 -17.30
CA SER A 26 0.00 -18.17 -17.67
C SER A 26 0.32 -19.52 -17.02
N VAL A 27 -0.24 -20.60 -17.54
CA VAL A 27 0.40 -21.94 -17.45
C VAL A 27 -0.01 -22.76 -18.67
N GLY A 28 0.96 -23.14 -19.47
CA GLY A 28 0.84 -24.23 -20.44
C GLY A 28 0.70 -23.79 -21.89
N THR A 29 1.81 -23.48 -22.52
CA THR A 29 1.96 -23.54 -23.98
C THR A 29 1.80 -24.97 -24.46
N LEU A 30 0.57 -25.40 -24.69
CA LEU A 30 0.30 -26.35 -25.78
C LEU A 30 0.20 -25.49 -27.03
N ALA A 31 1.12 -25.68 -27.96
CA ALA A 31 1.09 -25.04 -29.27
C ALA A 31 -0.20 -25.47 -30.00
N GLN A 32 -1.30 -24.75 -29.74
CA GLN A 32 -2.50 -24.86 -30.56
C GLN A 32 -2.20 -24.18 -31.89
N LYS A 33 -2.43 -24.90 -32.95
CA LYS A 33 -2.27 -24.41 -34.32
C LYS A 33 -3.14 -23.15 -34.48
N ALA A 34 -2.51 -22.00 -34.74
CA ALA A 34 -3.22 -20.75 -34.94
C ALA A 34 -4.33 -20.94 -35.98
N PRO A 35 -5.53 -20.37 -35.80
CA PRO A 35 -6.60 -20.42 -36.78
C PRO A 35 -6.15 -19.85 -38.12
N ALA A 36 -6.81 -20.27 -39.22
CA ALA A 36 -6.50 -19.73 -40.54
C ALA A 36 -6.59 -18.20 -40.51
N PRO A 37 -5.62 -17.48 -41.11
CA PRO A 37 -5.50 -16.03 -40.92
C PRO A 37 -6.74 -15.22 -41.26
N ALA A 38 -7.47 -15.60 -42.32
CA ALA A 38 -8.61 -14.85 -42.82
C ALA A 38 -9.82 -14.74 -41.84
N PRO A 39 -10.31 -15.79 -41.16
CA PRO A 39 -11.43 -15.65 -40.22
C PRO A 39 -11.04 -14.79 -39.00
N ARG A 40 -9.85 -15.01 -38.44
CA ARG A 40 -9.36 -14.26 -37.27
C ARG A 40 -9.18 -12.78 -37.59
N ASP A 41 -8.61 -12.44 -38.74
CA ASP A 41 -8.41 -11.05 -39.18
C ASP A 41 -9.76 -10.35 -39.43
N THR A 42 -10.75 -11.07 -39.93
CA THR A 42 -12.12 -10.56 -40.09
C THR A 42 -12.75 -10.25 -38.73
N LEU A 43 -12.61 -11.15 -37.75
CA LEU A 43 -13.11 -10.94 -36.40
C LEU A 43 -12.40 -9.72 -35.75
N LYS A 44 -11.09 -9.62 -35.90
CA LYS A 44 -10.32 -8.52 -35.40
C LYS A 44 -10.77 -7.18 -35.99
N GLY A 45 -10.98 -7.11 -37.30
CA GLY A 45 -11.53 -5.92 -37.96
C GLY A 45 -12.89 -5.53 -37.42
N ALA A 46 -13.82 -6.51 -37.29
CA ALA A 46 -15.15 -6.28 -36.74
C ALA A 46 -15.13 -5.80 -35.27
N LEU A 47 -14.20 -6.33 -34.45
CA LEU A 47 -14.01 -5.86 -33.07
C LEU A 47 -13.49 -4.43 -33.05
N LEU A 48 -12.49 -4.08 -33.87
CA LEU A 48 -11.95 -2.72 -33.95
C LEU A 48 -13.03 -1.71 -34.37
N GLU A 49 -13.84 -2.03 -35.37
CA GLU A 49 -14.97 -1.18 -35.80
C GLU A 49 -16.04 -1.09 -34.71
N GLY A 50 -16.39 -2.22 -34.07
CA GLY A 50 -17.38 -2.27 -32.99
C GLY A 50 -16.95 -1.46 -31.78
N LEU A 51 -15.69 -1.56 -31.37
CA LEU A 51 -15.13 -0.77 -30.24
C LEU A 51 -15.09 0.71 -30.57
N ALA A 52 -14.62 1.10 -31.76
CA ALA A 52 -14.57 2.50 -32.18
C ALA A 52 -15.97 3.14 -32.18
N ALA A 53 -17.01 2.37 -32.49
CA ALA A 53 -18.42 2.80 -32.45
C ALA A 53 -19.11 2.54 -31.09
N ARG A 54 -18.39 1.99 -30.10
CA ARG A 54 -18.93 1.55 -28.79
C ARG A 54 -20.18 0.68 -28.94
N GLN A 55 -20.15 -0.24 -29.91
CA GLN A 55 -21.24 -1.20 -30.09
C GLN A 55 -21.34 -2.15 -28.90
N THR A 56 -22.54 -2.50 -28.49
CA THR A 56 -22.81 -3.49 -27.45
C THR A 56 -22.97 -4.90 -27.98
N LEU A 57 -22.96 -5.07 -29.31
CA LEU A 57 -23.05 -6.36 -29.98
C LEU A 57 -22.25 -6.32 -31.29
N VAL A 58 -21.31 -7.23 -31.43
CA VAL A 58 -20.61 -7.52 -32.68
C VAL A 58 -21.10 -8.87 -33.20
N THR A 59 -21.47 -8.95 -34.48
CA THR A 59 -22.02 -10.19 -35.09
C THR A 59 -21.37 -10.43 -36.45
N LEU A 60 -20.93 -11.67 -36.68
CA LEU A 60 -20.35 -12.10 -37.94
C LEU A 60 -20.56 -13.62 -38.16
N PRO A 61 -20.42 -14.14 -39.38
CA PRO A 61 -20.53 -15.57 -39.61
C PRO A 61 -19.58 -16.37 -38.71
N ALA A 62 -20.06 -17.47 -38.13
CA ALA A 62 -19.29 -18.25 -37.15
C ALA A 62 -18.25 -19.18 -37.80
N ASP A 63 -18.29 -19.38 -39.10
CA ASP A 63 -17.45 -20.35 -39.82
C ASP A 63 -15.94 -20.10 -39.57
N GLY A 64 -15.31 -21.03 -38.87
CA GLY A 64 -13.91 -20.97 -38.46
C GLY A 64 -13.62 -20.02 -37.31
N LEU A 65 -14.64 -19.56 -36.54
CA LEU A 65 -14.55 -18.67 -35.40
C LEU A 65 -15.15 -19.24 -34.12
N GLU A 66 -15.58 -20.50 -34.12
CA GLU A 66 -16.26 -21.15 -32.99
C GLU A 66 -15.40 -21.17 -31.72
N GLU A 67 -14.09 -21.21 -31.88
CA GLU A 67 -13.14 -21.18 -30.74
C GLU A 67 -13.20 -19.88 -29.93
N PHE A 68 -13.61 -18.76 -30.54
CA PHE A 68 -13.74 -17.46 -29.85
C PHE A 68 -14.98 -17.35 -28.98
N THR A 69 -15.76 -18.42 -28.85
CA THR A 69 -16.72 -18.58 -27.75
C THR A 69 -16.01 -18.86 -26.42
N ASP A 70 -14.72 -19.23 -26.44
CA ASP A 70 -13.85 -19.19 -25.30
C ASP A 70 -13.46 -17.73 -25.01
N GLY A 71 -13.95 -17.20 -23.90
CA GLY A 71 -13.67 -15.82 -23.47
C GLY A 71 -12.17 -15.49 -23.33
N THR A 72 -11.32 -16.49 -23.13
CA THR A 72 -9.86 -16.36 -23.03
C THR A 72 -9.23 -15.91 -24.35
N LEU A 73 -9.54 -16.63 -25.44
CA LEU A 73 -9.02 -16.32 -26.77
C LEU A 73 -9.53 -14.96 -27.25
N LEU A 74 -10.76 -14.62 -26.90
CA LEU A 74 -11.35 -13.33 -27.23
C LEU A 74 -10.66 -12.18 -26.48
N VAL A 75 -10.35 -12.34 -25.20
CA VAL A 75 -9.61 -11.34 -24.41
C VAL A 75 -8.20 -11.13 -24.96
N ASP A 76 -7.50 -12.19 -25.37
CA ASP A 76 -6.16 -12.07 -25.98
C ASP A 76 -6.23 -11.34 -27.32
N LEU A 77 -7.26 -11.61 -28.14
CA LEU A 77 -7.48 -10.88 -29.39
C LEU A 77 -7.76 -9.38 -29.13
N LEU A 78 -8.55 -9.06 -28.10
CA LEU A 78 -8.81 -7.66 -27.73
C LEU A 78 -7.55 -6.94 -27.25
N ARG A 79 -6.66 -7.63 -26.52
CA ARG A 79 -5.34 -7.08 -26.13
C ARG A 79 -4.47 -6.78 -27.34
N GLU A 80 -4.48 -7.65 -28.35
CA GLU A 80 -3.82 -7.38 -29.62
C GLU A 80 -4.45 -6.17 -30.33
N CYS A 81 -5.79 -6.07 -30.38
CA CYS A 81 -6.47 -4.89 -30.90
C CYS A 81 -6.03 -3.60 -30.20
N ALA A 82 -5.92 -3.62 -28.88
CA ALA A 82 -5.44 -2.48 -28.11
C ALA A 82 -3.98 -2.14 -28.45
N ALA A 83 -3.09 -3.13 -28.49
CA ALA A 83 -1.67 -2.92 -28.77
C ALA A 83 -1.41 -2.40 -30.19
N GLU A 84 -2.15 -2.89 -31.18
CA GLU A 84 -2.01 -2.49 -32.59
C GLU A 84 -2.80 -1.22 -32.96
N SER A 85 -3.66 -0.72 -32.07
CA SER A 85 -4.41 0.50 -32.32
C SER A 85 -3.46 1.71 -32.47
N ALA A 86 -3.85 2.68 -33.29
CA ALA A 86 -3.08 3.90 -33.44
C ALA A 86 -2.96 4.66 -32.11
N ASP A 87 -1.83 5.34 -31.93
CA ASP A 87 -1.59 6.19 -30.76
C ASP A 87 -2.70 7.25 -30.62
N GLY A 88 -3.19 7.40 -29.41
CA GLY A 88 -4.30 8.31 -29.12
C GLY A 88 -5.69 7.80 -29.53
N SER A 89 -5.81 6.62 -30.16
CA SER A 89 -7.11 6.05 -30.50
C SER A 89 -7.94 5.68 -29.28
N ARG A 90 -9.27 5.64 -29.45
CA ARG A 90 -10.18 5.21 -28.38
C ARG A 90 -10.16 3.69 -28.15
N THR A 91 -9.69 2.92 -29.13
CA THR A 91 -9.72 1.45 -29.07
C THR A 91 -9.02 0.90 -27.84
N GLU A 92 -7.80 1.38 -27.55
CA GLU A 92 -7.06 1.00 -26.34
C GLU A 92 -7.86 1.32 -25.07
N TYR A 93 -8.43 2.52 -25.02
CA TYR A 93 -9.25 2.98 -23.89
C TYR A 93 -10.51 2.12 -23.74
N ASP A 94 -11.23 1.87 -24.84
CA ASP A 94 -12.50 1.16 -24.80
C ASP A 94 -12.33 -0.34 -24.52
N VAL A 95 -11.21 -0.97 -24.95
CA VAL A 95 -10.86 -2.35 -24.55
C VAL A 95 -10.74 -2.46 -23.02
N LEU A 96 -10.05 -1.51 -22.39
CA LEU A 96 -9.91 -1.49 -20.94
C LEU A 96 -11.21 -1.10 -20.23
N ASN A 97 -12.15 -0.50 -20.92
CA ASN A 97 -13.43 -0.07 -20.38
C ASN A 97 -14.55 -1.11 -20.55
N ILE A 98 -14.21 -2.34 -20.97
CA ILE A 98 -15.14 -3.47 -21.06
C ILE A 98 -15.36 -4.06 -19.68
N ARG A 99 -16.61 -4.18 -19.25
CA ARG A 99 -17.04 -4.84 -18.02
C ARG A 99 -17.20 -6.34 -18.21
N MET A 100 -17.85 -6.73 -19.30
CA MET A 100 -18.17 -8.13 -19.58
C MET A 100 -18.23 -8.39 -21.08
N LEU A 101 -17.78 -9.57 -21.46
CA LEU A 101 -17.94 -10.15 -22.79
C LEU A 101 -18.87 -11.35 -22.68
N ASP A 102 -19.79 -11.45 -23.63
CA ASP A 102 -20.73 -12.57 -23.74
C ASP A 102 -20.67 -13.15 -25.17
N PRO A 103 -19.64 -13.98 -25.49
CA PRO A 103 -19.52 -14.61 -26.78
C PRO A 103 -20.38 -15.85 -26.87
N GLY A 104 -20.99 -16.07 -28.06
CA GLY A 104 -21.75 -17.27 -28.32
C GLY A 104 -22.06 -17.44 -29.79
N VAL A 105 -22.40 -18.66 -30.23
CA VAL A 105 -22.87 -18.93 -31.59
C VAL A 105 -24.38 -19.16 -31.58
N GLN A 106 -25.09 -18.41 -32.41
CA GLN A 106 -26.53 -18.54 -32.62
C GLN A 106 -26.85 -18.41 -34.11
N ASP A 107 -27.63 -19.32 -34.65
CA ASP A 107 -28.05 -19.33 -36.05
C ASP A 107 -26.90 -19.21 -37.06
N GLY A 108 -25.75 -19.88 -36.77
CA GLY A 108 -24.56 -19.84 -37.61
C GLY A 108 -23.79 -18.50 -37.55
N GLN A 109 -24.12 -17.62 -36.61
CA GLN A 109 -23.44 -16.36 -36.37
C GLN A 109 -22.68 -16.40 -35.02
N LEU A 110 -21.43 -15.98 -35.01
CA LEU A 110 -20.73 -15.62 -33.80
C LEU A 110 -21.26 -14.25 -33.33
N ARG A 111 -21.74 -14.19 -32.11
CA ARG A 111 -22.28 -12.98 -31.48
C ARG A 111 -21.43 -12.69 -30.24
N ILE A 112 -20.92 -11.50 -30.14
CA ILE A 112 -20.13 -11.05 -29.01
C ILE A 112 -20.86 -9.86 -28.38
N GLY A 113 -21.52 -10.13 -27.25
CA GLY A 113 -22.09 -9.09 -26.40
C GLY A 113 -20.97 -8.36 -25.66
N ILE A 114 -21.03 -7.03 -25.65
CA ILE A 114 -20.04 -6.18 -24.97
C ILE A 114 -20.80 -5.29 -23.98
N GLU A 115 -20.49 -5.43 -22.70
CA GLU A 115 -20.93 -4.52 -21.66
C GLU A 115 -19.75 -3.63 -21.24
N TYR A 116 -19.92 -2.33 -21.35
CA TYR A 116 -18.90 -1.36 -20.94
C TYR A 116 -19.05 -0.97 -19.46
N LEU A 117 -17.95 -0.56 -18.81
CA LEU A 117 -17.95 0.01 -17.46
C LEU A 117 -18.69 1.36 -17.41
N THR A 118 -18.64 2.10 -18.50
CA THR A 118 -19.20 3.46 -18.60
C THR A 118 -20.07 3.60 -19.84
N THR A 119 -20.98 4.56 -19.79
CA THR A 119 -21.75 5.02 -20.95
C THR A 119 -20.97 6.05 -21.77
N ALA A 120 -21.40 6.34 -22.99
CA ALA A 120 -20.80 7.39 -23.83
C ALA A 120 -20.92 8.79 -23.20
N GLU A 121 -22.00 9.04 -22.43
CA GLU A 121 -22.20 10.31 -21.73
C GLU A 121 -21.19 10.46 -20.55
N GLU A 122 -20.97 9.40 -19.81
CA GLU A 122 -19.97 9.37 -18.72
C GLU A 122 -18.56 9.62 -19.26
N GLU A 123 -18.23 9.04 -20.42
CA GLU A 123 -16.94 9.32 -21.08
C GLU A 123 -16.80 10.79 -21.52
N GLN A 124 -17.87 11.41 -22.00
CA GLN A 124 -17.84 12.84 -22.29
C GLN A 124 -17.62 13.70 -21.03
N ARG A 125 -18.13 13.24 -19.87
CA ARG A 125 -17.86 13.88 -18.58
C ARG A 125 -16.41 13.72 -18.18
N VAL A 126 -15.77 12.55 -18.42
CA VAL A 126 -14.33 12.36 -18.21
C VAL A 126 -13.53 13.36 -19.06
N VAL A 127 -13.82 13.45 -20.35
CA VAL A 127 -13.14 14.39 -21.26
C VAL A 127 -13.31 15.84 -20.79
N SER A 128 -14.50 16.20 -20.33
CA SER A 128 -14.78 17.56 -19.83
C SER A 128 -14.06 17.86 -18.52
N ALA A 129 -14.07 16.91 -17.57
CA ALA A 129 -13.33 17.03 -16.32
C ALA A 129 -11.81 17.16 -16.55
N CYS A 130 -11.26 16.41 -17.50
CA CYS A 130 -9.85 16.55 -17.89
C CYS A 130 -9.52 17.96 -18.40
N ARG A 131 -10.41 18.60 -19.16
CA ARG A 131 -10.21 20.01 -19.59
C ARG A 131 -10.21 20.97 -18.41
N GLU A 132 -11.09 20.77 -17.44
CA GLU A 132 -11.16 21.60 -16.22
C GLU A 132 -9.91 21.44 -15.37
N ILE A 133 -9.44 20.20 -15.18
CA ILE A 133 -8.20 19.88 -14.46
C ILE A 133 -7.02 20.61 -15.10
N ARG A 134 -6.85 20.49 -16.42
CA ARG A 134 -5.77 21.13 -17.16
C ARG A 134 -5.82 22.66 -17.04
N ALA A 135 -7.00 23.26 -17.17
CA ALA A 135 -7.18 24.71 -17.00
C ALA A 135 -6.78 25.15 -15.57
N GLY A 136 -7.11 24.37 -14.55
CA GLY A 136 -6.74 24.65 -13.16
C GLY A 136 -5.22 24.58 -12.92
N LEU A 137 -4.51 23.69 -13.61
CA LEU A 137 -3.06 23.50 -13.48
C LEU A 137 -2.23 24.58 -14.20
N LYS A 138 -2.83 25.39 -15.09
CA LYS A 138 -2.16 26.49 -15.82
C LYS A 138 -0.92 25.96 -16.56
N LEU A 139 -1.14 25.06 -17.50
CA LEU A 139 -0.07 24.35 -18.22
C LEU A 139 0.51 25.16 -19.41
N ASP A 140 -0.06 26.30 -19.74
CA ASP A 140 0.39 27.14 -20.85
C ASP A 140 1.85 27.58 -20.69
N GLY A 141 2.62 27.44 -21.75
CA GLY A 141 4.03 27.83 -21.79
C GLY A 141 5.01 26.89 -21.09
N LEU A 142 4.51 25.79 -20.54
CA LEU A 142 5.34 24.71 -19.94
C LEU A 142 5.90 23.80 -21.05
N SER A 143 7.09 23.25 -20.81
CA SER A 143 7.66 22.15 -21.59
C SER A 143 6.83 20.86 -21.44
N ASP A 144 7.00 19.91 -22.34
CA ASP A 144 6.29 18.63 -22.26
C ASP A 144 6.61 17.89 -20.96
N PHE A 145 7.87 17.92 -20.51
CA PHE A 145 8.27 17.37 -19.21
C PHE A 145 7.50 18.02 -18.03
N GLU A 146 7.42 19.35 -17.99
CA GLU A 146 6.72 20.06 -16.91
C GLU A 146 5.20 19.78 -16.94
N ARG A 147 4.62 19.60 -18.13
CA ARG A 147 3.21 19.20 -18.29
C ARG A 147 2.98 17.77 -17.79
N VAL A 148 3.84 16.82 -18.21
CA VAL A 148 3.77 15.43 -17.71
C VAL A 148 3.92 15.38 -16.19
N LEU A 149 4.88 16.13 -15.63
CA LEU A 149 5.10 16.21 -14.20
C LEU A 149 3.87 16.72 -13.45
N ALA A 150 3.27 17.83 -13.92
CA ALA A 150 2.11 18.43 -13.28
C ALA A 150 0.86 17.53 -13.34
N LEU A 151 0.61 16.89 -14.50
CA LEU A 151 -0.53 15.99 -14.69
C LEU A 151 -0.37 14.68 -13.88
N TYR A 152 0.83 14.13 -13.88
CA TYR A 152 1.15 12.95 -13.09
C TYR A 152 0.97 13.21 -11.59
N GLU A 153 1.53 14.30 -11.08
CA GLU A 153 1.36 14.70 -9.68
C GLU A 153 -0.12 14.90 -9.33
N TYR A 154 -0.88 15.55 -10.20
CA TYR A 154 -2.31 15.74 -9.98
C TYR A 154 -3.02 14.39 -9.78
N VAL A 155 -2.82 13.45 -10.70
CA VAL A 155 -3.47 12.14 -10.62
C VAL A 155 -3.01 11.35 -9.38
N ALA A 156 -1.71 11.39 -9.07
CA ALA A 156 -1.17 10.68 -7.92
C ALA A 156 -1.67 11.21 -6.57
N THR A 157 -1.98 12.52 -6.47
CA THR A 157 -2.32 13.16 -5.19
C THR A 157 -3.81 13.40 -4.96
N HIS A 158 -4.64 13.36 -6.02
CA HIS A 158 -6.07 13.66 -5.91
C HIS A 158 -6.96 12.41 -5.79
N PHE A 159 -6.39 11.22 -5.98
CA PHE A 159 -7.14 9.97 -5.93
C PHE A 159 -6.47 8.98 -4.99
N ILE A 160 -7.28 8.12 -4.38
CA ILE A 160 -6.85 7.06 -3.47
C ILE A 160 -7.07 5.72 -4.16
N TYR A 161 -6.15 4.77 -3.97
CA TYR A 161 -6.32 3.43 -4.52
C TYR A 161 -7.51 2.72 -3.88
N ASP A 162 -8.41 2.19 -4.72
CA ASP A 162 -9.59 1.46 -4.26
C ASP A 162 -9.25 0.00 -3.92
N GLY A 163 -8.90 -0.25 -2.67
CA GLY A 163 -8.62 -1.61 -2.17
C GLY A 163 -9.83 -2.55 -2.13
N GLU A 164 -11.06 -2.00 -2.26
CA GLU A 164 -12.29 -2.79 -2.32
C GLU A 164 -12.63 -3.24 -3.76
N LEU A 165 -11.88 -2.75 -4.74
CA LEU A 165 -12.02 -3.09 -6.15
C LEU A 165 -13.43 -2.86 -6.69
N GLN A 166 -13.99 -1.68 -6.45
CA GLN A 166 -15.32 -1.28 -6.94
C GLN A 166 -15.23 -0.27 -8.10
N ASN A 167 -14.20 0.57 -8.13
CA ASN A 167 -14.07 1.70 -9.04
C ASN A 167 -13.00 1.43 -10.09
N PHE A 168 -13.40 0.96 -11.27
CA PHE A 168 -12.49 0.53 -12.32
C PHE A 168 -12.23 1.58 -13.40
N SER A 169 -13.15 2.50 -13.62
CA SER A 169 -13.07 3.49 -14.69
C SER A 169 -12.48 4.84 -14.21
N ALA A 170 -12.01 5.64 -15.15
CA ALA A 170 -11.63 7.03 -14.87
C ALA A 170 -12.84 7.86 -14.39
N TYR A 171 -14.05 7.52 -14.88
CA TYR A 171 -15.29 8.17 -14.43
C TYR A 171 -15.57 7.88 -12.95
N ASP A 172 -15.46 6.63 -12.52
CA ASP A 172 -15.63 6.26 -11.10
C ASP A 172 -14.65 7.04 -10.23
N GLY A 173 -13.38 7.12 -10.65
CA GLY A 173 -12.35 7.89 -9.95
C GLY A 173 -12.75 9.36 -9.77
N LEU A 174 -13.21 10.01 -10.84
CA LEU A 174 -13.64 11.40 -10.80
C LEU A 174 -14.88 11.62 -9.92
N GLN A 175 -15.76 10.62 -9.78
CA GLN A 175 -16.97 10.74 -8.96
C GLN A 175 -16.71 10.43 -7.47
N THR A 176 -15.84 9.46 -7.18
CA THR A 176 -15.68 8.92 -5.82
C THR A 176 -14.38 9.33 -5.14
N GLY A 177 -13.40 9.85 -5.90
CA GLY A 177 -12.04 10.07 -5.44
C GLY A 177 -11.20 8.80 -5.31
N LYS A 178 -11.76 7.62 -5.71
CA LYS A 178 -11.09 6.31 -5.60
C LYS A 178 -11.13 5.58 -6.93
N MET A 179 -10.03 4.90 -7.28
CA MET A 179 -9.98 4.04 -8.46
C MET A 179 -8.85 3.01 -8.36
N VAL A 180 -8.95 1.95 -9.15
CA VAL A 180 -7.88 0.96 -9.31
C VAL A 180 -6.89 1.37 -10.41
N CYS A 181 -5.81 0.60 -10.62
CA CYS A 181 -4.75 0.91 -11.59
C CYS A 181 -5.26 1.25 -13.01
N GLN A 182 -6.30 0.58 -13.46
CA GLN A 182 -6.95 0.85 -14.75
C GLN A 182 -7.51 2.28 -14.82
N GLY A 183 -8.24 2.72 -13.81
CA GLY A 183 -8.76 4.09 -13.74
C GLY A 183 -7.65 5.14 -13.73
N TYR A 184 -6.59 4.91 -12.95
CA TYR A 184 -5.40 5.77 -12.91
C TYR A 184 -4.74 5.90 -14.29
N ALA A 185 -4.50 4.78 -14.95
CA ALA A 185 -3.84 4.76 -16.26
C ALA A 185 -4.69 5.42 -17.35
N LEU A 186 -6.00 5.19 -17.34
CA LEU A 186 -6.93 5.79 -18.32
C LEU A 186 -7.08 7.29 -18.11
N LEU A 187 -7.17 7.76 -16.87
CA LEU A 187 -7.27 9.19 -16.56
C LEU A 187 -5.99 9.94 -16.96
N LEU A 188 -4.82 9.40 -16.60
CA LEU A 188 -3.54 10.01 -16.96
C LEU A 188 -3.36 10.07 -18.47
N ARG A 189 -3.71 8.98 -19.18
CA ARG A 189 -3.68 8.95 -20.64
C ARG A 189 -4.54 10.05 -21.26
N GLU A 190 -5.79 10.20 -20.83
CA GLU A 190 -6.70 11.22 -21.35
C GLU A 190 -6.15 12.64 -21.14
N LEU A 191 -5.61 12.91 -19.96
CA LEU A 191 -4.98 14.19 -19.62
C LEU A 191 -3.78 14.51 -20.52
N LEU A 192 -2.89 13.53 -20.73
CA LEU A 192 -1.68 13.70 -21.56
C LEU A 192 -2.01 13.89 -23.04
N LEU A 193 -2.95 13.10 -23.57
CA LEU A 193 -3.39 13.25 -24.96
C LEU A 193 -4.04 14.61 -25.25
N GLN A 194 -4.77 15.17 -24.28
CA GLN A 194 -5.32 16.52 -24.41
C GLN A 194 -4.24 17.62 -24.41
N GLU A 195 -3.01 17.32 -23.97
CA GLU A 195 -1.81 18.17 -24.11
C GLU A 195 -1.01 17.87 -25.38
N ASN A 196 -1.50 17.00 -26.26
CA ASN A 196 -0.80 16.48 -27.44
C ASN A 196 0.51 15.73 -27.08
N ILE A 197 0.59 15.14 -25.91
CA ILE A 197 1.71 14.30 -25.47
C ILE A 197 1.33 12.85 -25.75
N PRO A 198 2.07 12.13 -26.64
CA PRO A 198 1.76 10.75 -26.96
C PRO A 198 1.85 9.86 -25.71
N CYS A 199 0.78 9.14 -25.44
CA CYS A 199 0.66 8.28 -24.26
C CYS A 199 -0.12 7.01 -24.61
N ARG A 200 0.35 5.87 -24.14
CA ARG A 200 -0.32 4.57 -24.25
C ARG A 200 -0.57 3.98 -22.87
N VAL A 201 -1.60 3.15 -22.76
CA VAL A 201 -1.78 2.27 -21.61
C VAL A 201 -1.22 0.89 -21.95
N VAL A 202 -0.37 0.37 -21.11
CA VAL A 202 0.19 -0.98 -21.23
C VAL A 202 -0.37 -1.83 -20.11
N THR A 203 -0.81 -3.03 -20.45
CA THR A 203 -1.27 -4.01 -19.45
C THR A 203 -0.30 -5.18 -19.35
N GLY A 204 -0.29 -5.81 -18.17
CA GLY A 204 0.58 -6.94 -17.90
C GLY A 204 0.57 -7.31 -16.42
N TYR A 205 1.74 -7.52 -15.85
CA TYR A 205 1.92 -7.88 -14.46
C TYR A 205 2.92 -6.95 -13.78
N ALA A 206 2.62 -6.53 -12.55
CA ALA A 206 3.55 -5.80 -11.70
C ALA A 206 3.52 -6.42 -10.29
N GLY A 207 4.69 -6.75 -9.72
CA GLY A 207 4.75 -7.46 -8.44
C GLY A 207 4.00 -8.80 -8.42
N GLY A 208 3.82 -9.45 -9.57
CA GLY A 208 3.11 -10.73 -9.69
C GLY A 208 1.60 -10.63 -9.82
N VAL A 209 1.02 -9.43 -9.80
CA VAL A 209 -0.43 -9.20 -9.99
C VAL A 209 -0.70 -8.51 -11.32
N SER A 210 -1.92 -8.73 -11.89
CA SER A 210 -2.34 -8.03 -13.11
C SER A 210 -2.38 -6.53 -12.86
N HIS A 211 -1.83 -5.77 -13.81
CA HIS A 211 -1.64 -4.35 -13.64
C HIS A 211 -1.69 -3.59 -14.96
N GLY A 212 -2.06 -2.31 -14.90
CA GLY A 212 -2.03 -1.39 -16.02
C GLY A 212 -1.27 -0.13 -15.64
N TRP A 213 -0.41 0.32 -16.57
CA TRP A 213 0.40 1.54 -16.42
C TRP A 213 0.52 2.29 -17.73
N ASN A 214 1.20 3.43 -17.75
CA ASN A 214 1.39 4.21 -18.96
C ASN A 214 2.81 4.12 -19.52
N ILE A 215 2.94 4.33 -20.83
CA ILE A 215 4.17 4.79 -21.46
C ILE A 215 3.89 6.12 -22.14
N VAL A 216 4.87 7.01 -22.13
CA VAL A 216 4.79 8.36 -22.66
C VAL A 216 5.99 8.66 -23.54
N GLU A 217 5.80 9.37 -24.65
CA GLU A 217 6.88 9.82 -25.51
C GLU A 217 7.33 11.21 -25.12
N LEU A 218 8.63 11.35 -24.88
CA LEU A 218 9.33 12.62 -24.71
C LEU A 218 10.65 12.60 -25.50
N ASP A 219 10.90 13.63 -26.28
CA ASP A 219 12.11 13.79 -27.09
C ASP A 219 12.40 12.57 -28.01
N GLY A 220 11.36 11.98 -28.59
CA GLY A 220 11.45 10.85 -29.51
C GLY A 220 11.79 9.51 -28.86
N LYS A 221 11.64 9.39 -27.54
CA LYS A 221 11.80 8.13 -26.78
C LYS A 221 10.63 7.91 -25.83
N TRP A 222 10.35 6.65 -25.58
CA TRP A 222 9.28 6.24 -24.67
C TRP A 222 9.81 5.92 -23.28
N TYR A 223 9.08 6.37 -22.26
CA TYR A 223 9.36 6.18 -20.84
C TYR A 223 8.15 5.60 -20.13
N SER A 224 8.38 4.76 -19.12
CA SER A 224 7.31 4.18 -18.32
C SER A 224 6.90 5.10 -17.18
N LEU A 225 5.60 5.10 -16.90
CA LEU A 225 4.94 5.82 -15.81
C LEU A 225 4.00 4.86 -15.08
N ASP A 226 4.14 4.70 -13.77
CA ASP A 226 3.15 4.02 -12.96
C ASP A 226 2.63 4.93 -11.85
N VAL A 227 1.63 5.70 -12.19
CA VAL A 227 1.02 6.65 -11.26
C VAL A 227 0.30 5.97 -10.11
N THR A 228 -0.15 4.73 -10.28
CA THR A 228 -0.80 3.94 -9.23
C THR A 228 0.16 3.59 -8.09
N TRP A 229 1.38 3.19 -8.44
CA TRP A 229 2.38 2.80 -7.45
C TRP A 229 3.04 4.00 -6.77
N ASP A 230 3.04 5.16 -7.42
CA ASP A 230 3.49 6.42 -6.84
C ASP A 230 2.39 7.20 -6.10
N ALA A 231 1.10 6.85 -6.32
CA ALA A 231 -0.04 7.56 -5.73
C ALA A 231 -0.05 7.49 -4.20
N CYS A 232 -0.68 8.48 -3.60
CA CYS A 232 -0.94 8.51 -2.16
C CYS A 232 -1.74 7.29 -1.73
N LYS A 233 -1.16 6.48 -0.86
CA LYS A 233 -1.79 5.24 -0.37
C LYS A 233 -2.70 5.48 0.83
N ASP A 234 -2.64 6.66 1.40
CA ASP A 234 -3.38 7.07 2.59
C ASP A 234 -3.91 8.51 2.47
N ALA A 235 -4.69 8.91 3.47
CA ALA A 235 -5.27 10.25 3.54
C ALA A 235 -4.23 11.37 3.75
N ASP A 236 -2.99 11.05 4.07
CA ASP A 236 -1.93 12.02 4.36
C ASP A 236 -1.35 12.65 3.10
N GLY A 237 -1.73 12.14 1.91
CA GLY A 237 -1.43 12.79 0.63
C GLY A 237 0.03 12.70 0.18
N ALA A 238 0.82 11.81 0.77
CA ALA A 238 2.20 11.59 0.37
C ALA A 238 2.27 10.65 -0.83
N MET A 239 3.02 11.05 -1.86
CA MET A 239 3.31 10.21 -3.02
C MET A 239 4.81 9.97 -3.14
N THR A 240 5.18 8.91 -3.85
CA THR A 240 6.56 8.67 -4.27
C THR A 240 6.77 9.14 -5.73
N TRP A 241 7.99 9.08 -6.20
CA TRP A 241 8.35 9.35 -7.60
C TRP A 241 9.20 8.20 -8.16
N ASP A 242 9.02 7.01 -7.59
CA ASP A 242 9.85 5.85 -7.90
C ASP A 242 9.55 5.28 -9.28
N TRP A 243 8.37 5.55 -9.81
CA TRP A 243 7.88 5.02 -11.08
C TRP A 243 7.64 6.10 -12.14
N PHE A 244 8.15 7.32 -11.93
CA PHE A 244 8.00 8.45 -12.84
C PHE A 244 9.10 8.48 -13.90
N LEU A 245 8.73 8.44 -15.18
CA LEU A 245 9.58 8.54 -16.39
C LEU A 245 10.79 7.59 -16.38
N ARG A 246 10.52 6.33 -16.06
CA ARG A 246 11.53 5.29 -15.95
C ARG A 246 11.94 4.70 -17.28
N GLY A 247 13.25 4.49 -17.44
CA GLY A 247 13.81 3.66 -18.50
C GLY A 247 13.65 2.16 -18.21
N GLY A 248 13.79 1.35 -19.26
CA GLY A 248 13.56 -0.10 -19.17
C GLY A 248 14.44 -0.83 -18.15
N GLU A 249 15.66 -0.35 -17.92
CA GLU A 249 16.58 -0.96 -16.94
C GLU A 249 16.11 -0.83 -15.50
N LYS A 250 15.30 0.19 -15.20
CA LYS A 250 14.77 0.46 -13.84
C LYS A 250 13.29 0.17 -13.67
N PHE A 251 12.66 -0.43 -14.67
CA PHE A 251 11.23 -0.78 -14.64
C PHE A 251 11.00 -2.30 -14.60
N GLN A 252 11.91 -3.05 -13.98
CA GLN A 252 11.97 -4.51 -14.05
C GLN A 252 10.87 -5.26 -13.28
N GLN A 253 10.19 -4.61 -12.33
CA GLN A 253 9.09 -5.23 -11.60
C GLN A 253 7.81 -5.36 -12.45
N HIS A 254 7.81 -4.76 -13.64
CA HIS A 254 6.70 -4.77 -14.58
C HIS A 254 7.00 -5.67 -15.78
N THR A 255 6.05 -6.54 -16.10
CA THR A 255 6.13 -7.43 -17.27
C THR A 255 4.94 -7.17 -18.18
N ARG A 256 5.20 -6.71 -19.41
CA ARG A 256 4.15 -6.46 -20.40
C ARG A 256 3.39 -7.73 -20.76
N GLY A 257 2.09 -7.62 -21.00
CA GLY A 257 1.24 -8.69 -21.51
C GLY A 257 1.42 -8.96 -22.99
N THR A 258 0.67 -9.94 -23.50
CA THR A 258 0.60 -10.28 -24.92
C THR A 258 0.16 -9.05 -25.75
N GLY A 259 0.66 -8.92 -26.94
CA GLY A 259 0.46 -7.74 -27.81
C GLY A 259 1.49 -6.64 -27.56
N TYR A 260 1.73 -6.27 -26.33
CA TYR A 260 2.70 -5.21 -25.96
C TYR A 260 4.16 -5.68 -25.95
N LYS A 261 4.41 -6.98 -26.09
CA LYS A 261 5.73 -7.59 -26.24
C LYS A 261 6.14 -7.78 -27.70
N GLU A 262 5.18 -7.71 -28.62
CA GLU A 262 5.40 -7.98 -30.02
C GLU A 262 6.38 -6.99 -30.64
N ALA A 263 7.08 -7.45 -31.69
CA ALA A 263 8.13 -6.65 -32.34
C ALA A 263 7.57 -5.35 -32.93
N ASP A 264 6.37 -5.37 -33.46
CA ASP A 264 5.71 -4.20 -34.06
C ASP A 264 5.42 -3.13 -33.02
N PHE A 265 4.84 -3.51 -31.86
CA PHE A 265 4.59 -2.57 -30.77
C PHE A 265 5.91 -2.01 -30.23
N SER A 266 6.90 -2.87 -30.01
CA SER A 266 8.20 -2.47 -29.48
C SER A 266 8.99 -1.60 -30.48
N GLY A 267 8.81 -1.83 -31.77
CA GLY A 267 9.41 -1.03 -32.84
C GLY A 267 8.76 0.35 -32.96
N ALA A 268 7.45 0.43 -32.82
CA ALA A 268 6.70 1.69 -32.82
C ALA A 268 6.94 2.52 -31.56
N HIS A 269 7.21 1.87 -30.41
CA HIS A 269 7.41 2.52 -29.11
C HIS A 269 8.80 2.18 -28.54
N PRO A 270 9.89 2.74 -29.12
CA PRO A 270 11.25 2.43 -28.68
C PRO A 270 11.52 3.00 -27.28
N MET A 271 11.53 2.10 -26.29
CA MET A 271 11.75 2.48 -24.90
C MET A 271 13.17 2.96 -24.66
N SER A 272 13.32 4.04 -23.89
CA SER A 272 14.62 4.44 -23.37
C SER A 272 15.18 3.39 -22.41
N ALA A 273 16.47 3.09 -22.48
CA ALA A 273 17.12 2.23 -21.51
C ALA A 273 17.23 2.91 -20.13
N SER A 274 17.51 4.23 -20.12
CA SER A 274 17.69 5.02 -18.90
C SER A 274 16.49 5.93 -18.64
N ASP A 275 16.34 6.37 -17.39
CA ASP A 275 15.34 7.35 -16.97
C ASP A 275 15.46 8.66 -17.75
N TYR A 276 14.35 9.41 -17.84
CA TYR A 276 14.37 10.72 -18.48
C TYR A 276 15.32 11.69 -17.75
N PRO A 277 16.21 12.40 -18.45
CA PRO A 277 17.28 13.16 -17.80
C PRO A 277 16.80 14.20 -16.80
N ALA A 278 15.75 14.95 -17.12
CA ALA A 278 15.21 15.98 -16.20
C ALA A 278 14.56 15.36 -14.94
N ALA A 279 14.12 14.09 -14.97
CA ALA A 279 13.58 13.39 -13.81
C ALA A 279 14.64 13.09 -12.73
N ARG A 280 15.90 13.42 -12.93
CA ARG A 280 16.97 13.34 -11.92
C ARG A 280 16.97 14.56 -10.98
N ALA A 281 16.49 15.72 -11.44
CA ALA A 281 16.40 16.91 -10.61
C ALA A 281 15.24 16.77 -9.63
N ARG A 282 15.52 16.22 -8.44
CA ARG A 282 14.54 15.93 -7.39
C ARG A 282 14.85 16.74 -6.13
N ALA A 283 13.83 17.35 -5.55
CA ALA A 283 13.94 17.91 -4.21
C ALA A 283 14.19 16.79 -3.20
N ARG A 284 15.13 16.99 -2.28
CA ARG A 284 15.47 16.04 -1.22
C ARG A 284 15.42 16.69 0.14
N VAL A 285 15.06 15.89 1.11
CA VAL A 285 15.08 16.27 2.52
C VAL A 285 16.01 15.33 3.27
N THR A 286 16.93 15.88 4.04
CA THR A 286 17.85 15.09 4.84
C THR A 286 17.85 15.54 6.30
N LEU A 287 18.06 14.59 7.20
CA LEU A 287 18.30 14.81 8.61
C LEU A 287 19.66 14.20 8.95
N ASN A 288 20.57 14.99 9.51
CA ASN A 288 21.95 14.57 9.81
C ASN A 288 22.68 13.95 8.60
N GLY A 289 22.36 14.42 7.38
CA GLY A 289 22.96 13.93 6.14
C GLY A 289 22.33 12.65 5.57
N ALA A 290 21.39 12.01 6.25
CA ALA A 290 20.65 10.86 5.77
C ALA A 290 19.32 11.28 5.15
N ALA A 291 18.99 10.75 3.96
CA ALA A 291 17.68 10.90 3.35
C ALA A 291 16.66 9.97 4.04
N PHE A 292 15.41 10.40 4.08
CA PHE A 292 14.31 9.64 4.66
C PHE A 292 13.04 9.80 3.83
N VAL A 293 12.15 8.84 3.90
CA VAL A 293 10.86 8.82 3.20
C VAL A 293 9.68 9.19 4.11
N THR A 294 9.82 8.99 5.41
CA THR A 294 8.89 9.45 6.45
C THR A 294 9.68 10.05 7.59
N LEU A 295 9.08 10.96 8.33
CA LEU A 295 9.72 11.62 9.46
C LEU A 295 8.82 11.50 10.70
N MET A 296 9.38 10.99 11.78
CA MET A 296 8.76 11.08 13.07
C MET A 296 9.47 12.11 13.93
N VAL A 297 8.71 13.00 14.54
CA VAL A 297 9.23 14.04 15.41
C VAL A 297 8.47 14.09 16.73
N ARG A 298 9.16 14.55 17.77
CA ARG A 298 8.58 14.75 19.09
C ARG A 298 7.98 16.13 19.20
N LYS A 299 6.79 16.22 19.75
CA LYS A 299 6.16 17.49 20.08
C LYS A 299 7.08 18.34 20.96
N GLY A 300 7.25 19.61 20.59
CA GLY A 300 8.05 20.59 21.33
C GLY A 300 9.57 20.47 21.17
N VAL A 301 10.06 19.49 20.40
CA VAL A 301 11.49 19.33 20.12
C VAL A 301 11.77 19.81 18.69
N PRO A 302 12.53 20.90 18.50
CA PRO A 302 12.89 21.36 17.17
C PRO A 302 13.85 20.39 16.49
N VAL A 303 13.68 20.21 15.17
CA VAL A 303 14.51 19.35 14.34
C VAL A 303 15.06 20.16 13.19
N GLN A 304 16.38 20.09 12.98
CA GLN A 304 17.03 20.79 11.86
C GLN A 304 17.02 19.91 10.62
N LEU A 305 16.25 20.30 9.61
CA LEU A 305 16.20 19.66 8.32
C LEU A 305 17.09 20.37 7.31
N HIS A 306 17.62 19.60 6.37
CA HIS A 306 18.36 20.11 5.21
C HIS A 306 17.58 19.82 3.95
N PHE A 307 17.50 20.82 3.08
CA PHE A 307 16.79 20.76 1.81
C PHE A 307 17.77 21.02 0.65
N ASP A 308 17.83 20.14 -0.31
CA ASP A 308 18.63 20.31 -1.52
C ASP A 308 17.91 19.77 -2.76
N VAL A 309 18.49 19.95 -3.93
CA VAL A 309 18.03 19.36 -5.19
C VAL A 309 19.16 18.53 -5.78
N GLU A 310 18.84 17.27 -6.03
CA GLU A 310 19.76 16.36 -6.71
C GLU A 310 20.12 16.94 -8.10
N ASP A 311 21.39 16.90 -8.46
CA ASP A 311 21.93 17.47 -9.70
C ASP A 311 21.79 18.99 -9.92
N ARG A 312 21.20 19.74 -8.95
CA ARG A 312 21.08 21.21 -9.00
C ARG A 312 21.34 21.87 -7.64
N PRO A 313 22.58 21.84 -7.15
CA PRO A 313 22.91 22.43 -5.86
C PRO A 313 22.60 23.93 -5.84
N GLY A 314 22.00 24.39 -4.75
CA GLY A 314 21.65 25.81 -4.57
C GLY A 314 20.33 26.26 -5.22
N ALA A 315 19.52 25.36 -5.77
CA ALA A 315 18.17 25.69 -6.21
C ALA A 315 17.33 26.15 -5.02
N ALA A 316 16.62 27.27 -5.17
CA ALA A 316 15.75 27.79 -4.13
C ALA A 316 14.53 26.90 -3.94
N LEU A 317 14.37 26.36 -2.74
CA LEU A 317 13.25 25.51 -2.36
C LEU A 317 12.32 26.27 -1.39
N ARG A 318 11.03 25.98 -1.50
CA ARG A 318 9.99 26.39 -0.54
C ARG A 318 9.47 25.15 0.15
N VAL A 319 9.33 25.22 1.46
CA VAL A 319 8.78 24.16 2.28
C VAL A 319 7.48 24.64 2.89
N SER A 320 6.47 23.80 2.86
CA SER A 320 5.18 24.07 3.50
C SER A 320 4.66 22.79 4.17
N SER A 321 3.96 22.97 5.29
CA SER A 321 3.21 21.89 5.93
C SER A 321 1.78 21.87 5.39
N SER A 322 1.21 20.68 5.19
CA SER A 322 -0.22 20.51 4.89
C SER A 322 -1.11 20.91 6.07
N ASP A 323 -0.58 20.84 7.30
CA ASP A 323 -1.23 21.34 8.51
C ASP A 323 -0.24 22.12 9.39
N PRO A 324 -0.17 23.45 9.26
CA PRO A 324 0.71 24.28 10.07
C PRO A 324 0.35 24.31 11.56
N SER A 325 -0.82 23.80 11.98
CA SER A 325 -1.16 23.66 13.39
C SER A 325 -0.44 22.46 14.03
N ILE A 326 -0.01 21.49 13.22
CA ILE A 326 0.73 20.31 13.66
C ILE A 326 2.24 20.57 13.56
N VAL A 327 2.72 21.02 12.40
CA VAL A 327 4.13 21.26 12.13
C VAL A 327 4.33 22.56 11.37
N THR A 328 5.33 23.35 11.78
CA THR A 328 5.84 24.48 11.00
C THR A 328 7.30 24.26 10.64
N VAL A 329 7.74 24.82 9.52
CA VAL A 329 9.15 24.81 9.09
C VAL A 329 9.58 26.25 8.83
N ALA A 330 10.65 26.68 9.48
CA ALA A 330 11.25 28.00 9.29
C ALA A 330 12.13 28.01 8.02
N GLU A 331 12.50 29.22 7.56
CA GLU A 331 13.34 29.40 6.36
C GLU A 331 14.73 28.78 6.49
N ASP A 332 15.25 28.67 7.71
CA ASP A 332 16.53 28.03 8.01
C ASP A 332 16.46 26.50 8.04
N GLY A 333 15.28 25.91 7.80
CA GLY A 333 15.03 24.47 7.83
C GLY A 333 14.67 23.93 9.21
N THR A 334 14.51 24.77 10.23
CA THR A 334 14.06 24.32 11.56
C THR A 334 12.60 23.91 11.51
N LEU A 335 12.32 22.63 11.73
CA LEU A 335 11.00 22.07 11.93
C LEU A 335 10.60 22.16 13.38
N THR A 336 9.42 22.71 13.66
CA THR A 336 8.81 22.78 15.00
C THR A 336 7.52 21.99 15.03
N ALA A 337 7.45 20.98 15.86
CA ALA A 337 6.27 20.15 16.09
C ALA A 337 5.42 20.76 17.22
N LEU A 338 4.22 21.25 16.87
CA LEU A 338 3.34 22.01 17.76
C LEU A 338 2.27 21.12 18.43
N LYS A 339 1.73 20.16 17.68
CA LYS A 339 0.61 19.31 18.11
C LYS A 339 0.84 17.89 17.61
N THR A 340 0.41 16.89 18.37
CA THR A 340 0.38 15.49 17.92
C THR A 340 -0.57 15.31 16.73
N GLY A 341 -0.19 14.47 15.80
CA GLY A 341 -0.96 14.21 14.58
C GLY A 341 -0.07 13.89 13.40
N HIS A 342 -0.70 13.85 12.22
CA HIS A 342 -0.05 13.59 10.95
C HIS A 342 -0.20 14.79 10.02
N CYS A 343 0.85 15.10 9.29
CA CYS A 343 0.83 16.09 8.20
C CYS A 343 1.88 15.70 7.14
N VAL A 344 1.90 16.42 6.03
CA VAL A 344 2.89 16.25 4.97
C VAL A 344 3.69 17.52 4.80
N LEU A 345 5.01 17.42 4.72
CA LEU A 345 5.85 18.50 4.23
C LEU A 345 5.91 18.44 2.70
N ASN A 346 5.55 19.52 2.07
CA ASN A 346 5.69 19.72 0.64
C ASN A 346 6.93 20.57 0.38
N VAL A 347 7.90 20.02 -0.35
CA VAL A 347 9.15 20.69 -0.71
C VAL A 347 9.16 20.93 -2.20
N ARG A 348 9.09 22.17 -2.63
CA ARG A 348 8.95 22.58 -4.03
C ARG A 348 9.99 23.61 -4.41
N ALA A 349 10.54 23.49 -5.61
CA ALA A 349 11.32 24.55 -6.22
C ALA A 349 10.42 25.63 -6.85
N ALA A 350 10.97 26.82 -7.05
CA ALA A 350 10.31 27.87 -7.84
C ALA A 350 10.22 27.48 -9.33
N SER A 351 11.19 26.71 -9.81
CA SER A 351 11.20 26.12 -11.15
C SER A 351 10.31 24.88 -11.19
N ARG A 352 9.49 24.74 -12.23
CA ARG A 352 8.55 23.63 -12.40
C ARG A 352 9.19 22.37 -13.00
N ASP A 353 10.45 22.43 -13.39
CA ASP A 353 11.23 21.32 -13.94
C ASP A 353 12.02 20.55 -12.87
N ILE A 354 11.73 20.79 -11.60
CA ILE A 354 12.28 20.04 -10.47
C ILE A 354 11.15 19.23 -9.83
N ILE A 355 11.37 17.92 -9.72
CA ILE A 355 10.43 17.02 -9.06
C ILE A 355 10.34 17.39 -7.58
N PRO A 356 9.14 17.66 -7.05
CA PRO A 356 8.95 17.98 -5.65
C PRO A 356 9.15 16.76 -4.75
N ALA A 357 9.37 17.00 -3.45
CA ALA A 357 9.31 15.97 -2.43
C ALA A 357 8.11 16.16 -1.52
N THR A 358 7.47 15.05 -1.16
CA THR A 358 6.40 14.99 -0.16
C THR A 358 6.83 14.05 0.96
N ILE A 359 6.92 14.56 2.18
CA ILE A 359 7.42 13.82 3.33
C ILE A 359 6.31 13.71 4.37
N PRO A 360 5.75 12.53 4.61
CA PRO A 360 4.85 12.30 5.73
C PRO A 360 5.55 12.59 7.05
N VAL A 361 4.92 13.36 7.91
CA VAL A 361 5.43 13.69 9.24
C VAL A 361 4.41 13.25 10.28
N THR A 362 4.87 12.44 11.22
CA THR A 362 4.11 12.05 12.40
C THR A 362 4.67 12.75 13.61
N VAL A 363 3.85 13.52 14.30
CA VAL A 363 4.20 14.13 15.58
C VAL A 363 3.65 13.29 16.72
N VAL A 364 4.55 12.81 17.56
CA VAL A 364 4.23 12.04 18.76
C VAL A 364 4.53 12.84 20.03
N ASP A 365 3.71 12.63 21.05
CA ASP A 365 3.98 13.16 22.38
C ASP A 365 4.64 12.04 23.20
N LEU A 366 5.97 11.98 23.14
CA LEU A 366 6.78 11.10 23.99
C LEU A 366 7.31 11.86 25.23
N THR A 367 6.61 12.91 25.64
CA THR A 367 6.97 13.69 26.83
C THR A 367 6.98 12.77 28.04
N GLY A 368 8.10 12.73 28.75
CA GLY A 368 8.31 11.85 29.92
C GLY A 368 8.88 10.47 29.59
N ALA A 369 9.20 10.16 28.31
CA ALA A 369 10.05 9.01 28.02
C ALA A 369 11.47 9.28 28.52
N SER A 370 12.08 8.27 29.15
CA SER A 370 13.47 8.34 29.60
C SER A 370 14.43 8.34 28.41
N ASP A 371 15.55 9.05 28.49
CA ASP A 371 16.54 9.12 27.41
C ASP A 371 17.02 7.73 26.95
N TRP A 372 17.16 6.77 27.87
CA TRP A 372 17.58 5.40 27.56
C TRP A 372 16.54 4.58 26.77
N ALA A 373 15.25 4.93 26.89
CA ALA A 373 14.16 4.20 26.24
C ALA A 373 13.76 4.82 24.90
N LEU A 374 14.13 6.07 24.68
CA LEU A 374 13.57 6.92 23.65
C LEU A 374 13.75 6.37 22.23
N GLU A 375 14.96 5.89 21.89
CA GLU A 375 15.26 5.30 20.60
C GLU A 375 14.38 4.05 20.37
N THR A 376 14.37 3.13 21.31
CA THR A 376 13.59 1.89 21.23
C THR A 376 12.08 2.16 21.15
N VAL A 377 11.55 3.10 21.92
CA VAL A 377 10.13 3.48 21.86
C VAL A 377 9.79 4.06 20.48
N THR A 378 10.70 4.84 19.91
CA THR A 378 10.57 5.41 18.57
C THR A 378 10.53 4.31 17.52
N GLU A 379 11.46 3.36 17.56
CA GLU A 379 11.51 2.23 16.63
C GLU A 379 10.25 1.34 16.74
N PHE A 380 9.80 1.05 17.95
CA PHE A 380 8.59 0.28 18.22
C PHE A 380 7.32 0.97 17.65
N TYR A 381 7.26 2.31 17.74
CA TYR A 381 6.21 3.10 17.13
C TYR A 381 6.26 3.03 15.59
N LEU A 382 7.45 3.21 15.00
CA LEU A 382 7.64 3.15 13.53
C LEU A 382 7.32 1.77 12.95
N ALA A 383 7.53 0.71 13.74
CA ALA A 383 7.12 -0.65 13.37
C ALA A 383 5.60 -0.87 13.43
N GLY A 384 4.82 0.14 13.86
CA GLY A 384 3.36 0.06 13.94
C GLY A 384 2.80 -0.67 15.16
N PHE A 385 3.65 -0.97 16.15
CA PHE A 385 3.23 -1.71 17.35
C PHE A 385 2.73 -0.81 18.49
N LEU A 386 3.04 0.50 18.47
CA LEU A 386 2.62 1.45 19.51
C LEU A 386 1.46 2.31 19.01
N PRO A 387 0.23 2.16 19.55
CA PRO A 387 -0.88 3.04 19.23
C PRO A 387 -0.60 4.49 19.63
N ALA A 388 -1.01 5.46 18.82
CA ALA A 388 -0.81 6.89 19.10
C ALA A 388 -1.38 7.32 20.48
N ALA A 389 -2.48 6.73 20.92
CA ALA A 389 -3.09 6.98 22.22
C ALA A 389 -2.18 6.58 23.41
N GLN A 390 -1.22 5.66 23.19
CA GLN A 390 -0.30 5.18 24.22
C GLN A 390 1.09 5.83 24.15
N CYS A 391 1.30 6.81 23.30
CA CYS A 391 2.57 7.53 23.18
C CYS A 391 2.87 8.44 24.39
N ALA A 392 1.86 8.83 25.16
CA ALA A 392 2.03 9.66 26.36
C ALA A 392 2.20 8.81 27.64
N GLY A 393 2.78 9.41 28.69
CA GLY A 393 2.89 8.78 30.01
C GLY A 393 3.81 7.55 30.04
N MET A 394 4.94 7.61 29.35
CA MET A 394 5.89 6.48 29.22
C MET A 394 6.39 5.92 30.56
N GLN A 395 6.50 6.75 31.58
CA GLN A 395 6.90 6.33 32.93
C GLN A 395 5.73 5.89 33.83
N SER A 396 4.48 5.97 33.33
CA SER A 396 3.34 5.44 34.05
C SER A 396 3.31 3.91 34.00
N PRO A 397 2.79 3.24 35.04
CA PRO A 397 2.59 1.79 34.98
C PRO A 397 1.70 1.40 33.80
N ILE A 398 2.12 0.40 33.03
CA ILE A 398 1.30 -0.15 31.94
C ILE A 398 0.22 -1.08 32.51
N THR A 399 -1.01 -0.96 31.99
CA THR A 399 -2.08 -1.88 32.37
C THR A 399 -2.02 -3.16 31.55
N ARG A 400 -2.74 -4.19 31.97
CA ARG A 400 -2.81 -5.48 31.26
C ARG A 400 -3.49 -5.33 29.90
N GLY A 401 -4.56 -4.52 29.82
CA GLY A 401 -5.23 -4.19 28.57
C GLY A 401 -4.37 -3.39 27.60
N GLU A 402 -3.66 -2.38 28.10
CA GLU A 402 -2.69 -1.62 27.30
C GLU A 402 -1.58 -2.53 26.75
N LEU A 403 -1.01 -3.41 27.60
CA LEU A 403 0.00 -4.37 27.15
C LEU A 403 -0.56 -5.32 26.08
N ALA A 404 -1.80 -5.78 26.22
CA ALA A 404 -2.45 -6.64 25.23
C ALA A 404 -2.57 -5.94 23.88
N SER A 405 -2.89 -4.65 23.85
CA SER A 405 -2.98 -3.88 22.59
C SER A 405 -1.61 -3.70 21.90
N LEU A 406 -0.50 -3.70 22.66
CA LEU A 406 0.86 -3.68 22.08
C LEU A 406 1.27 -5.04 21.49
N ILE A 407 0.84 -6.13 22.12
CA ILE A 407 1.18 -7.50 21.70
C ILE A 407 0.33 -7.95 20.50
N TYR A 408 -0.94 -7.53 20.45
CA TYR A 408 -1.88 -7.99 19.44
C TYR A 408 -1.35 -7.86 18.00
N PRO A 409 -0.85 -6.70 17.52
CA PRO A 409 -0.31 -6.57 16.17
C PRO A 409 0.96 -7.38 15.93
N MET A 410 1.63 -7.84 16.99
CA MET A 410 2.80 -8.72 16.88
C MET A 410 2.40 -10.17 16.58
N VAL A 411 1.23 -10.63 17.01
CA VAL A 411 0.80 -12.04 16.89
C VAL A 411 -0.22 -12.29 15.79
N THR A 412 -0.84 -11.24 15.22
CA THR A 412 -1.82 -11.38 14.14
C THR A 412 -1.97 -10.11 13.32
N ALA A 413 -2.23 -10.29 12.03
CA ALA A 413 -2.63 -9.21 11.11
C ALA A 413 -4.17 -9.05 11.02
N ALA A 414 -4.95 -9.81 11.79
CA ALA A 414 -6.40 -9.74 11.76
C ALA A 414 -6.89 -8.37 12.29
N PRO A 415 -7.87 -7.73 11.65
CA PRO A 415 -8.39 -6.46 12.14
C PRO A 415 -9.16 -6.65 13.45
N ARG A 416 -9.11 -5.65 14.34
CA ARG A 416 -9.79 -5.67 15.66
C ARG A 416 -11.26 -6.09 15.57
N ALA A 417 -11.96 -5.68 14.52
CA ALA A 417 -13.38 -6.04 14.32
C ALA A 417 -13.65 -7.55 14.22
N ALA A 418 -12.64 -8.34 13.84
CA ALA A 418 -12.75 -9.80 13.76
C ALA A 418 -12.74 -10.48 15.14
N LEU A 419 -12.22 -9.82 16.19
CA LEU A 419 -12.07 -10.39 17.52
C LEU A 419 -13.41 -10.69 18.20
N ARG A 420 -14.39 -9.82 18.04
CA ARG A 420 -15.72 -9.95 18.64
C ARG A 420 -16.50 -11.20 18.22
N GLN A 421 -15.95 -11.99 17.28
CA GLN A 421 -16.57 -13.24 16.78
C GLN A 421 -16.04 -14.50 17.48
N LEU A 422 -15.04 -14.39 18.37
CA LEU A 422 -14.34 -15.55 18.94
C LEU A 422 -15.10 -16.26 20.09
N GLY A 423 -16.12 -15.65 20.65
CA GLY A 423 -17.02 -16.26 21.64
C GLY A 423 -16.37 -16.51 23.01
N PHE A 424 -15.21 -15.92 23.31
CA PHE A 424 -14.65 -15.83 24.64
C PHE A 424 -15.20 -14.58 25.32
N SER A 425 -15.61 -14.69 26.56
CA SER A 425 -16.10 -13.57 27.38
C SER A 425 -15.60 -13.76 28.80
N PHE A 426 -15.12 -12.68 29.38
CA PHE A 426 -14.76 -12.59 30.79
C PHE A 426 -15.63 -11.50 31.41
N ASP A 427 -15.89 -11.61 32.71
CA ASP A 427 -16.86 -10.77 33.40
C ASP A 427 -16.50 -9.27 33.41
N ASP A 428 -15.24 -8.92 33.12
CA ASP A 428 -14.68 -7.57 33.24
C ASP A 428 -14.06 -7.02 31.94
N THR A 429 -14.33 -7.65 30.79
CA THR A 429 -13.72 -7.24 29.49
C THR A 429 -14.66 -6.48 28.56
N ASP A 430 -15.97 -6.66 28.67
CA ASP A 430 -16.96 -6.09 27.75
C ASP A 430 -16.95 -4.56 27.67
N GLU A 431 -16.74 -3.88 28.79
CA GLU A 431 -16.70 -2.41 28.89
C GLU A 431 -15.27 -1.85 28.90
N ALA A 432 -14.25 -2.71 28.99
CA ALA A 432 -12.85 -2.27 29.04
C ALA A 432 -12.34 -1.86 27.65
N GLU A 433 -11.59 -0.75 27.57
CA GLU A 433 -11.09 -0.17 26.30
C GLU A 433 -10.32 -1.19 25.44
N ASN A 434 -9.56 -2.09 26.06
CA ASN A 434 -8.71 -3.09 25.43
C ASN A 434 -9.13 -4.53 25.81
N GLY A 435 -10.39 -4.75 26.22
CA GLY A 435 -10.90 -6.03 26.68
C GLY A 435 -10.83 -7.11 25.60
N ASP A 436 -11.23 -6.78 24.39
CA ASP A 436 -11.19 -7.66 23.22
C ASP A 436 -9.78 -8.15 22.87
N TYR A 437 -8.75 -7.33 23.02
CA TYR A 437 -7.35 -7.76 22.87
C TYR A 437 -6.96 -8.75 23.97
N MET A 438 -7.38 -8.51 25.21
CA MET A 438 -7.13 -9.39 26.33
C MET A 438 -7.78 -10.77 26.14
N GLU A 439 -9.03 -10.82 25.68
CA GLU A 439 -9.75 -12.06 25.36
C GLU A 439 -9.03 -12.86 24.27
N TYR A 440 -8.59 -12.18 23.20
CA TYR A 440 -7.81 -12.82 22.16
C TYR A 440 -6.51 -13.44 22.71
N LEU A 441 -5.73 -12.67 23.47
CA LEU A 441 -4.48 -13.18 24.04
C LEU A 441 -4.72 -14.32 25.07
N ALA A 442 -5.86 -14.32 25.76
CA ALA A 442 -6.28 -15.43 26.61
C ALA A 442 -6.64 -16.66 25.78
N SER A 443 -7.32 -16.50 24.65
CA SER A 443 -7.71 -17.60 23.75
C SER A 443 -6.53 -18.36 23.17
N ILE A 444 -5.39 -17.68 22.94
CA ILE A 444 -4.14 -18.27 22.45
C ILE A 444 -3.15 -18.62 23.57
N GLY A 445 -3.56 -18.48 24.83
CA GLY A 445 -2.78 -18.89 26.00
C GLY A 445 -1.65 -17.96 26.42
N LEU A 446 -1.53 -16.77 25.84
CA LEU A 446 -0.49 -15.79 26.23
C LEU A 446 -0.76 -15.14 27.58
N VAL A 447 -2.00 -14.79 27.86
CA VAL A 447 -2.42 -14.29 29.18
C VAL A 447 -3.33 -15.28 29.86
N SER A 448 -3.42 -15.20 31.18
CA SER A 448 -4.32 -16.03 31.98
C SER A 448 -5.19 -15.15 32.83
N GLY A 449 -6.46 -15.54 32.98
CA GLY A 449 -7.36 -14.92 33.91
C GLY A 449 -7.03 -15.27 35.36
N PHE A 450 -7.75 -14.65 36.26
CA PHE A 450 -7.75 -14.97 37.68
C PHE A 450 -8.82 -16.02 37.99
N GLY A 451 -8.68 -16.75 39.06
CA GLY A 451 -9.61 -17.84 39.40
C GLY A 451 -11.05 -17.40 39.68
N ASP A 452 -11.31 -16.11 39.66
CA ASP A 452 -12.60 -15.48 39.84
C ASP A 452 -13.36 -15.16 38.53
N GLY A 453 -12.79 -15.57 37.37
CA GLY A 453 -13.39 -15.32 36.05
C GLY A 453 -13.01 -13.98 35.41
N SER A 454 -12.12 -13.18 36.05
CA SER A 454 -11.69 -11.88 35.56
C SER A 454 -10.36 -11.92 34.80
N LEU A 455 -10.13 -10.98 33.88
CA LEU A 455 -8.83 -10.69 33.24
C LEU A 455 -8.13 -9.46 33.82
N GLN A 456 -8.83 -8.61 34.55
CA GLN A 456 -8.37 -7.37 35.17
C GLN A 456 -7.61 -6.46 34.18
N PRO A 457 -8.25 -5.96 33.12
CA PRO A 457 -7.63 -5.17 32.05
C PRO A 457 -6.97 -3.89 32.57
N ASP A 458 -7.52 -3.26 33.63
CA ASP A 458 -7.00 -2.02 34.21
C ASP A 458 -5.91 -2.23 35.27
N ALA A 459 -5.64 -3.48 35.64
CA ALA A 459 -4.59 -3.78 36.61
C ALA A 459 -3.20 -3.57 35.98
N ALA A 460 -2.30 -2.95 36.75
CA ALA A 460 -0.91 -2.77 36.32
C ALA A 460 -0.15 -4.09 36.29
N VAL A 461 0.63 -4.29 35.22
CA VAL A 461 1.45 -5.50 35.02
C VAL A 461 2.67 -5.50 35.93
N THR A 462 2.91 -6.61 36.63
CA THR A 462 4.13 -6.80 37.41
C THR A 462 5.25 -7.39 36.56
N ARG A 463 6.51 -7.23 36.99
CA ARG A 463 7.68 -7.73 36.25
C ARG A 463 7.67 -9.26 36.11
N GLU A 464 7.24 -10.01 37.13
CA GLU A 464 7.08 -11.47 37.02
C GLU A 464 5.97 -11.89 36.03
N GLN A 465 4.88 -11.12 35.92
CA GLN A 465 3.84 -11.35 34.93
C GLN A 465 4.36 -11.09 33.51
N MET A 466 5.12 -10.01 33.33
CA MET A 466 5.75 -9.70 32.04
C MET A 466 6.74 -10.78 31.61
N ALA A 467 7.55 -11.30 32.52
CA ALA A 467 8.49 -12.40 32.24
C ALA A 467 7.76 -13.60 31.64
N LYS A 468 6.62 -14.02 32.24
CA LYS A 468 5.80 -15.11 31.72
C LYS A 468 5.25 -14.81 30.32
N ILE A 469 4.74 -13.59 30.09
CA ILE A 469 4.18 -13.21 28.78
C ILE A 469 5.28 -13.23 27.71
N LEU A 470 6.44 -12.65 28.00
CA LEU A 470 7.58 -12.59 27.08
C LEU A 470 8.09 -14.00 26.73
N CYS A 471 8.26 -14.87 27.71
CA CYS A 471 8.71 -16.25 27.46
C CYS A 471 7.71 -17.01 26.58
N ARG A 472 6.42 -16.90 26.87
CA ARG A 472 5.39 -17.56 26.03
C ARG A 472 5.35 -16.98 24.61
N LEU A 473 5.48 -15.66 24.46
CA LEU A 473 5.53 -15.02 23.17
C LEU A 473 6.79 -15.42 22.41
N ALA A 474 7.95 -15.50 23.08
CA ALA A 474 9.20 -15.95 22.47
C ALA A 474 9.13 -17.43 22.02
N ALA A 475 8.50 -18.29 22.82
CA ALA A 475 8.28 -19.70 22.45
C ALA A 475 7.33 -19.85 21.25
N MET A 476 6.29 -19.02 21.13
CA MET A 476 5.41 -18.99 19.94
C MET A 476 6.15 -18.67 18.65
N TYR A 477 7.28 -17.99 18.75
CA TYR A 477 8.15 -17.64 17.63
C TYR A 477 9.35 -18.56 17.46
N ASP A 478 9.40 -19.66 18.18
CA ASP A 478 10.57 -20.58 18.22
C ASP A 478 11.89 -19.88 18.61
N ALA A 479 11.81 -18.72 19.30
CA ALA A 479 12.98 -17.97 19.72
C ALA A 479 13.61 -18.50 21.03
N ILE A 480 12.84 -19.23 21.83
CA ILE A 480 13.28 -19.97 23.03
C ILE A 480 12.51 -21.29 23.13
N ASP A 481 13.06 -22.23 23.94
CA ASP A 481 12.39 -23.49 24.27
C ASP A 481 11.15 -23.23 25.14
N ASP A 482 10.06 -23.98 24.88
CA ASP A 482 8.78 -23.87 25.58
C ASP A 482 8.76 -24.61 26.94
N THR A 483 9.84 -25.30 27.30
CA THR A 483 10.00 -25.92 28.61
C THR A 483 10.24 -24.91 29.73
N PHE A 484 10.76 -23.72 29.38
CA PHE A 484 11.14 -22.65 30.32
C PHE A 484 12.07 -23.14 31.45
N ASP A 485 12.98 -24.05 31.11
CA ASP A 485 13.91 -24.70 32.04
C ASP A 485 15.31 -24.05 31.97
N ALA A 486 15.37 -22.73 32.17
CA ALA A 486 16.62 -22.01 32.26
C ALA A 486 17.34 -22.28 33.59
N PRO A 487 18.69 -22.17 33.63
CA PRO A 487 19.45 -22.22 34.88
C PRO A 487 18.95 -21.21 35.91
N GLU A 488 18.86 -21.65 37.17
CA GLU A 488 18.45 -20.77 38.25
C GLU A 488 19.41 -19.59 38.40
N HIS A 489 18.88 -18.35 38.29
CA HIS A 489 19.67 -17.14 38.49
C HIS A 489 19.65 -16.71 39.97
N PRO A 490 20.79 -16.35 40.55
CA PRO A 490 20.90 -15.99 41.99
C PRO A 490 20.40 -14.57 42.25
N PHE A 491 19.13 -14.26 41.97
CA PHE A 491 18.54 -12.97 42.31
C PHE A 491 18.53 -12.76 43.85
N THR A 492 18.95 -11.59 44.29
CA THR A 492 18.99 -11.25 45.73
C THR A 492 17.59 -11.24 46.39
N ASP A 493 16.56 -11.06 45.59
CA ASP A 493 15.14 -11.04 45.98
C ASP A 493 14.34 -12.25 45.48
N ARG A 494 15.01 -13.36 45.16
CA ARG A 494 14.39 -14.56 44.60
C ARG A 494 13.22 -15.08 45.43
N ALA A 495 13.31 -15.00 46.76
CA ALA A 495 12.25 -15.39 47.69
C ALA A 495 10.93 -14.60 47.49
N ASN A 496 10.97 -13.45 46.82
CA ASN A 496 9.80 -12.63 46.48
C ASN A 496 9.18 -13.01 45.14
N ILE A 497 9.87 -13.83 44.32
CA ILE A 497 9.31 -14.34 43.05
C ILE A 497 8.28 -15.43 43.40
N ALA A 498 7.07 -15.33 42.84
CA ALA A 498 6.07 -16.35 43.04
C ALA A 498 6.55 -17.70 42.42
N ASP A 499 6.22 -18.82 43.05
CA ASP A 499 6.66 -20.16 42.61
C ASP A 499 6.38 -20.41 41.12
N TRP A 500 5.20 -20.00 40.65
CA TRP A 500 4.81 -20.13 39.24
C TRP A 500 5.64 -19.28 38.27
N ALA A 501 6.33 -18.26 38.77
CA ALA A 501 7.06 -17.29 37.95
C ALA A 501 8.59 -17.51 37.95
N GLN A 502 9.12 -18.38 38.82
CA GLN A 502 10.56 -18.54 38.97
C GLN A 502 11.25 -18.94 37.66
N GLY A 503 10.80 -20.00 37.00
CA GLY A 503 11.35 -20.43 35.72
C GLY A 503 11.22 -19.36 34.61
N PHE A 504 10.10 -18.65 34.56
CA PHE A 504 9.93 -17.55 33.61
C PHE A 504 10.87 -16.36 33.85
N CYS A 505 11.12 -16.01 35.11
CA CYS A 505 12.06 -14.93 35.45
C CYS A 505 13.50 -15.32 35.08
N ASP A 506 13.90 -16.57 35.36
CA ASP A 506 15.21 -17.09 35.00
C ASP A 506 15.38 -17.13 33.46
N GLN A 507 14.40 -17.67 32.75
CA GLN A 507 14.39 -17.74 31.29
C GLN A 507 14.39 -16.37 30.61
N ALA A 508 13.58 -15.43 31.09
CA ALA A 508 13.53 -14.07 30.53
C ALA A 508 14.84 -13.31 30.74
N TYR A 509 15.53 -13.57 31.85
CA TYR A 509 16.84 -13.00 32.12
C TYR A 509 17.93 -13.63 31.26
N GLU A 510 17.99 -14.95 31.18
CA GLU A 510 18.97 -15.70 30.37
C GLU A 510 18.85 -15.37 28.88
N ALA A 511 17.62 -15.26 28.38
CA ALA A 511 17.33 -14.88 27.00
C ALA A 511 17.58 -13.36 26.72
N GLY A 512 17.97 -12.58 27.73
CA GLY A 512 18.19 -11.13 27.57
C GLY A 512 16.92 -10.30 27.36
N LEU A 513 15.73 -10.89 27.47
CA LEU A 513 14.43 -10.21 27.30
C LEU A 513 14.18 -9.22 28.45
N MET A 514 14.53 -9.62 29.68
CA MET A 514 14.46 -8.77 30.87
C MET A 514 15.79 -8.76 31.63
N GLN A 515 16.09 -7.63 32.20
CA GLN A 515 17.26 -7.47 33.06
C GLN A 515 16.84 -7.18 34.51
N GLY A 516 17.75 -7.38 35.46
CA GLY A 516 17.57 -6.94 36.84
C GLY A 516 17.50 -5.40 36.97
N VAL A 517 17.02 -4.93 38.12
CA VAL A 517 16.90 -3.48 38.41
C VAL A 517 18.14 -2.90 39.11
N GLY A 518 19.22 -3.67 39.20
CA GLY A 518 20.42 -3.32 39.92
C GLY A 518 20.58 -4.08 41.26
N GLY A 519 21.79 -4.15 41.81
CA GLY A 519 22.09 -4.86 43.04
C GLY A 519 21.77 -6.37 43.01
N GLY A 520 21.65 -6.99 41.83
CA GLY A 520 21.29 -8.40 41.67
C GLY A 520 19.81 -8.70 41.89
N SER A 521 18.94 -7.68 41.98
CA SER A 521 17.49 -7.85 42.21
C SER A 521 16.71 -7.92 40.89
N PHE A 522 15.70 -8.78 40.83
CA PHE A 522 14.73 -8.87 39.72
C PHE A 522 13.54 -7.93 39.92
N ALA A 523 13.17 -7.62 41.16
CA ALA A 523 12.00 -6.84 41.58
C ALA A 523 10.67 -7.39 41.05
N PRO A 524 10.29 -8.68 41.34
CA PRO A 524 9.20 -9.37 40.69
C PRO A 524 7.83 -8.72 40.83
N LYS A 525 7.57 -8.08 41.99
CA LYS A 525 6.29 -7.41 42.29
C LYS A 525 6.24 -5.95 41.86
N ALA A 526 7.36 -5.38 41.37
CA ALA A 526 7.35 -4.03 40.85
C ALA A 526 6.50 -3.95 39.59
N LYS A 527 5.75 -2.87 39.46
CA LYS A 527 4.94 -2.57 38.26
C LYS A 527 5.86 -2.08 37.14
N LEU A 528 5.68 -2.59 35.94
CA LEU A 528 6.39 -2.07 34.78
C LEU A 528 5.85 -0.73 34.35
N THR A 529 6.75 0.17 33.95
CA THR A 529 6.35 1.34 33.18
C THR A 529 6.08 0.97 31.72
N ARG A 530 5.31 1.81 31.02
CA ARG A 530 5.01 1.61 29.60
C ARG A 530 6.28 1.49 28.75
N GLU A 531 7.27 2.39 28.96
CA GLU A 531 8.56 2.32 28.25
C GLU A 531 9.34 1.02 28.52
N GLN A 532 9.31 0.52 29.76
CA GLN A 532 9.97 -0.75 30.10
C GLN A 532 9.33 -1.94 29.38
N ALA A 533 8.00 -1.96 29.30
CA ALA A 533 7.25 -2.99 28.57
C ALA A 533 7.57 -2.94 27.07
N ILE A 534 7.56 -1.76 26.47
CA ILE A 534 7.89 -1.53 25.06
C ILE A 534 9.33 -2.01 24.78
N CYS A 535 10.29 -1.62 25.59
CA CYS A 535 11.68 -2.03 25.39
C CYS A 535 11.88 -3.54 25.53
N ALA A 536 11.12 -4.21 26.40
CA ALA A 536 11.17 -5.66 26.52
C ALA A 536 10.54 -6.36 25.31
N LEU A 537 9.40 -5.87 24.80
CA LEU A 537 8.79 -6.37 23.58
C LEU A 537 9.68 -6.13 22.35
N TRP A 538 10.35 -4.99 22.26
CA TRP A 538 11.26 -4.69 21.14
C TRP A 538 12.45 -5.65 21.10
N ARG A 539 13.05 -5.97 22.23
CA ARG A 539 14.13 -6.97 22.30
C ARG A 539 13.70 -8.32 21.73
N LEU A 540 12.45 -8.72 21.98
CA LEU A 540 11.90 -9.95 21.41
C LEU A 540 11.86 -9.90 19.88
N THR A 541 11.45 -8.78 19.28
CA THR A 541 11.42 -8.67 17.80
C THR A 541 12.82 -8.77 17.20
N GLN A 542 13.85 -8.31 17.92
CA GLN A 542 15.24 -8.38 17.45
C GLN A 542 15.81 -9.82 17.51
N MET A 543 15.30 -10.69 18.38
CA MET A 543 15.69 -12.10 18.42
C MET A 543 15.25 -12.89 17.19
N GLN A 544 14.22 -12.41 16.49
CA GLN A 544 13.70 -13.05 15.26
C GLN A 544 14.46 -12.65 14.00
N ALA A 545 15.16 -11.53 14.03
CA ALA A 545 15.86 -10.95 12.88
C ALA A 545 17.31 -11.47 12.71
N GLY A 546 17.81 -12.25 13.65
CA GLY A 546 19.13 -12.87 13.67
C GLY A 546 19.05 -14.38 13.40
#